data_4e88015792df9558a79697f2fa1fd851
#
_entry.id   4e88015792df9558a79697f2fa1fd851
#
_cell.length_a   1.000
_cell.length_b   1.000
_cell.length_c   1.000
_cell.angle_alpha   90.00
_cell.angle_beta   90.00
_cell.angle_gamma   90.00
#
_symmetry.space_group_name_H-M   'P 1'
#
loop_
_entity.id
_entity.type
_entity.pdbx_description
1 polymer ?
#
loop_
_entity_poly.entity_id
_entity_poly.type
_entity_poly.pdbx_seq_one_letter_code
_entity_poly.pdbx_strand_id
1 'polypeptide(L)'
;MLRHPFVFPQALFLVLFAGASVRTMAMPETSTNAMSLTVEEARISKLRERHPEVADRYSDIVNQAKSSFDLAGDYEAMSLLTHHTGKKLWEAAKRTVAEQAILDDRSLYWSRLSLTAYLRASEFAVPLSSNQRISLIERLENSSRGRDSIEFTAGAVKKILVTGFDPFLLDKHIDQSNPSGIVALNLDGQTLTYGQASAEIQTAIFPVRFEDFDAGEVEQLIEPLLKTRQVDMIVTVSMGRTDFDLEHFPGRRRSSGSPDNLNVYSGGDETKPKIPLLNGAVIEGPEFLEFSLPYRAMQQVILDAKQDANKQQGEVTYPYLINDNRTITTLDGTFEAKTLAELKDATAVRGSGGGYLSNEISYRNVRLAHKYQPLIPTGHIHTPRLERYDAEQLKTISNQVTEMIRYAIIEI
;
A
#
# COMPACT_ATOMS: atom_id res chain seq x y z
N MET A 1 -33.71 25.17 -83.47
CA MET A 1 -34.16 24.01 -84.24
C MET A 1 -34.28 22.85 -83.26
N LEU A 2 -35.47 22.68 -82.74
CA LEU A 2 -36.52 21.69 -83.04
C LEU A 2 -36.01 20.29 -83.31
N ARG A 3 -36.24 19.37 -82.36
CA ARG A 3 -37.08 18.16 -82.51
C ARG A 3 -37.20 17.34 -81.23
N HIS A 4 -38.38 17.30 -80.69
CA HIS A 4 -39.01 16.22 -79.90
C HIS A 4 -39.44 15.07 -80.84
N PRO A 5 -40.08 14.00 -80.35
CA PRO A 5 -40.00 13.11 -79.21
C PRO A 5 -40.06 11.62 -79.59
N PHE A 6 -40.08 10.66 -78.68
CA PHE A 6 -40.99 9.52 -78.76
C PHE A 6 -41.07 8.79 -77.43
N VAL A 7 -42.27 8.69 -76.92
CA VAL A 7 -42.69 7.95 -75.77
C VAL A 7 -43.15 6.55 -76.22
N PHE A 8 -42.72 5.47 -75.53
CA PHE A 8 -43.37 4.19 -75.49
C PHE A 8 -43.55 3.69 -74.05
N PRO A 9 -44.74 3.18 -73.65
CA PRO A 9 -45.02 2.69 -72.32
C PRO A 9 -44.59 1.23 -72.20
N GLN A 10 -43.84 0.92 -71.15
CA GLN A 10 -43.59 -0.50 -70.74
C GLN A 10 -44.46 -0.86 -69.52
N ALA A 11 -45.17 -1.92 -69.72
CA ALA A 11 -46.08 -2.54 -68.74
C ALA A 11 -45.35 -3.02 -67.47
N LEU A 12 -45.96 -2.67 -66.38
CA LEU A 12 -45.47 -3.07 -65.03
C LEU A 12 -45.95 -4.51 -64.70
N PHE A 13 -45.03 -5.49 -64.68
CA PHE A 13 -45.30 -6.79 -64.08
C PHE A 13 -44.95 -6.74 -62.61
N LEU A 14 -45.97 -6.78 -61.75
CA LEU A 14 -45.82 -6.86 -60.31
C LEU A 14 -45.63 -8.35 -59.93
N VAL A 15 -44.39 -8.74 -59.57
CA VAL A 15 -44.13 -10.06 -58.99
C VAL A 15 -44.11 -9.88 -57.48
N LEU A 16 -45.15 -10.38 -56.82
CA LEU A 16 -45.24 -10.48 -55.36
C LEU A 16 -44.31 -11.59 -54.88
N PHE A 17 -43.15 -11.25 -54.33
CA PHE A 17 -42.35 -12.15 -53.52
C PHE A 17 -42.86 -12.09 -52.09
N ALA A 18 -43.48 -13.18 -51.62
CA ALA A 18 -43.75 -13.40 -50.22
C ALA A 18 -42.40 -13.72 -49.51
N GLY A 19 -41.78 -12.69 -48.97
CA GLY A 19 -40.57 -12.83 -48.14
C GLY A 19 -40.92 -13.37 -46.78
N ALA A 20 -40.65 -14.67 -46.54
CA ALA A 20 -40.61 -15.21 -45.18
C ALA A 20 -39.46 -14.56 -44.43
N SER A 21 -39.77 -13.64 -43.51
CA SER A 21 -38.77 -13.07 -42.57
C SER A 21 -38.36 -14.18 -41.61
N VAL A 22 -37.19 -14.77 -41.86
CA VAL A 22 -36.48 -15.55 -40.86
C VAL A 22 -35.97 -14.55 -39.80
N ARG A 23 -36.70 -14.43 -38.70
CA ARG A 23 -36.17 -13.80 -37.49
C ARG A 23 -35.07 -14.70 -37.00
N THR A 24 -33.83 -14.36 -37.33
CA THR A 24 -32.65 -14.80 -36.57
C THR A 24 -32.83 -14.30 -35.15
N MET A 25 -33.21 -15.15 -34.22
CA MET A 25 -33.04 -14.86 -32.79
C MET A 25 -31.53 -14.68 -32.59
N ALA A 26 -31.07 -13.41 -32.41
CA ALA A 26 -29.78 -13.15 -31.85
C ALA A 26 -29.77 -13.80 -30.46
N MET A 27 -28.99 -14.85 -30.30
CA MET A 27 -28.65 -15.34 -28.97
C MET A 27 -28.08 -14.13 -28.19
N PRO A 28 -28.49 -13.92 -26.94
CA PRO A 28 -27.86 -12.89 -26.14
C PRO A 28 -26.37 -13.24 -26.11
N GLU A 29 -25.52 -12.36 -26.62
CA GLU A 29 -24.10 -12.38 -26.27
C GLU A 29 -24.05 -12.30 -24.77
N THR A 30 -23.76 -13.42 -24.13
CA THR A 30 -23.34 -13.45 -22.74
C THR A 30 -21.96 -12.75 -22.71
N SER A 31 -21.98 -11.42 -22.70
CA SER A 31 -20.77 -10.66 -22.42
C SER A 31 -20.37 -11.04 -21.01
N THR A 32 -19.42 -11.95 -20.88
CA THR A 32 -18.79 -12.25 -19.62
C THR A 32 -18.13 -10.97 -19.14
N ASN A 33 -18.64 -10.35 -18.08
CA ASN A 33 -18.05 -9.17 -17.45
C ASN A 33 -16.75 -9.50 -16.68
N ALA A 34 -16.13 -10.64 -17.00
CA ALA A 34 -14.82 -11.02 -16.49
C ALA A 34 -13.76 -10.03 -16.97
N MET A 35 -12.87 -9.62 -16.06
CA MET A 35 -11.81 -8.67 -16.32
C MET A 35 -10.47 -9.39 -16.46
N SER A 36 -9.54 -8.82 -17.23
CA SER A 36 -8.17 -9.33 -17.34
C SER A 36 -7.43 -9.23 -16.01
N LEU A 37 -6.56 -10.21 -15.74
CA LEU A 37 -5.66 -10.17 -14.58
C LEU A 37 -4.72 -8.97 -14.65
N THR A 38 -4.40 -8.41 -13.50
CA THR A 38 -3.34 -7.40 -13.38
C THR A 38 -1.96 -8.03 -13.52
N VAL A 39 -0.93 -7.19 -13.67
CA VAL A 39 0.47 -7.64 -13.68
C VAL A 39 0.85 -8.33 -12.36
N GLU A 40 0.35 -7.83 -11.22
CA GLU A 40 0.56 -8.48 -9.92
C GLU A 40 -0.07 -9.86 -9.87
N GLU A 41 -1.34 -9.97 -10.25
CA GLU A 41 -2.11 -11.24 -10.25
C GLU A 41 -1.52 -12.27 -11.21
N ALA A 42 -0.98 -11.86 -12.35
CA ALA A 42 -0.34 -12.75 -13.31
C ALA A 42 0.93 -13.45 -12.75
N ARG A 43 1.56 -12.89 -11.71
CA ARG A 43 2.74 -13.49 -11.06
C ARG A 43 2.42 -14.67 -10.14
N ILE A 44 1.14 -14.89 -9.78
CA ILE A 44 0.73 -15.94 -8.83
C ILE A 44 1.17 -17.34 -9.30
N SER A 45 1.09 -17.64 -10.60
CA SER A 45 1.53 -18.92 -11.14
C SER A 45 3.02 -19.18 -10.89
N LYS A 46 3.86 -18.17 -11.13
CA LYS A 46 5.29 -18.25 -10.90
C LYS A 46 5.64 -18.41 -9.42
N LEU A 47 4.91 -17.73 -8.52
CA LEU A 47 5.08 -17.91 -7.08
C LEU A 47 4.74 -19.34 -6.67
N ARG A 48 3.55 -19.84 -7.09
CA ARG A 48 3.09 -21.18 -6.71
C ARG A 48 4.03 -22.29 -7.18
N GLU A 49 4.66 -22.10 -8.33
CA GLU A 49 5.66 -23.03 -8.83
C GLU A 49 6.93 -23.05 -7.96
N ARG A 50 7.38 -21.89 -7.48
CA ARG A 50 8.67 -21.75 -6.80
C ARG A 50 8.59 -21.78 -5.29
N HIS A 51 7.49 -21.29 -4.74
CA HIS A 51 7.27 -21.09 -3.30
C HIS A 51 5.84 -21.53 -2.90
N PRO A 52 5.50 -22.82 -3.10
CA PRO A 52 4.15 -23.33 -2.76
C PRO A 52 3.83 -23.13 -1.28
N GLU A 53 4.82 -23.21 -0.37
CA GLU A 53 4.65 -23.00 1.06
C GLU A 53 4.17 -21.57 1.42
N VAL A 54 4.51 -20.58 0.61
CA VAL A 54 4.05 -19.20 0.73
C VAL A 54 2.62 -19.06 0.17
N ALA A 55 2.39 -19.66 -1.02
CA ALA A 55 1.10 -19.60 -1.71
C ALA A 55 -0.02 -20.30 -0.93
N ASP A 56 0.30 -21.39 -0.23
CA ASP A 56 -0.67 -22.29 0.36
C ASP A 56 -0.88 -22.09 1.87
N ARG A 57 -0.11 -21.20 2.53
CA ARG A 57 -0.22 -20.95 3.99
C ARG A 57 -1.64 -20.62 4.44
N TYR A 58 -2.37 -19.82 3.68
CA TYR A 58 -3.77 -19.47 3.97
C TYR A 58 -4.76 -20.08 2.97
N SER A 59 -4.40 -21.22 2.35
CA SER A 59 -5.22 -21.90 1.33
C SER A 59 -6.63 -22.23 1.84
N ASP A 60 -6.78 -22.62 3.10
CA ASP A 60 -8.10 -22.90 3.69
C ASP A 60 -9.00 -21.66 3.67
N ILE A 61 -8.47 -20.50 4.03
CA ILE A 61 -9.20 -19.23 4.00
C ILE A 61 -9.57 -18.89 2.54
N VAL A 62 -8.59 -18.99 1.64
CA VAL A 62 -8.75 -18.68 0.21
C VAL A 62 -9.80 -19.59 -0.43
N ASN A 63 -9.72 -20.91 -0.21
CA ASN A 63 -10.64 -21.88 -0.81
C ASN A 63 -12.06 -21.76 -0.24
N GLN A 64 -12.18 -21.54 1.08
CA GLN A 64 -13.48 -21.27 1.71
C GLN A 64 -14.11 -19.99 1.14
N ALA A 65 -13.32 -18.93 0.96
CA ALA A 65 -13.80 -17.68 0.40
C ALA A 65 -14.31 -17.85 -1.04
N LYS A 66 -13.53 -18.52 -1.90
CA LYS A 66 -13.96 -18.81 -3.30
C LYS A 66 -15.28 -19.56 -3.34
N SER A 67 -15.40 -20.64 -2.56
CA SER A 67 -16.65 -21.39 -2.47
C SER A 67 -17.83 -20.54 -1.98
N SER A 68 -17.57 -19.63 -1.01
CA SER A 68 -18.60 -18.73 -0.49
C SER A 68 -19.03 -17.68 -1.52
N PHE A 69 -18.09 -17.16 -2.32
CA PHE A 69 -18.39 -16.22 -3.41
C PHE A 69 -19.24 -16.88 -4.49
N ASP A 70 -18.96 -18.15 -4.87
CA ASP A 70 -19.74 -18.91 -5.84
C ASP A 70 -21.19 -19.15 -5.39
N LEU A 71 -21.40 -19.26 -4.07
CA LEU A 71 -22.71 -19.53 -3.45
C LEU A 71 -23.44 -18.25 -3.03
N ALA A 72 -22.86 -17.07 -3.19
CA ALA A 72 -23.49 -15.83 -2.82
C ALA A 72 -24.80 -15.60 -3.60
N GLY A 73 -25.87 -15.25 -2.88
CA GLY A 73 -27.20 -15.08 -3.49
C GLY A 73 -27.37 -13.72 -4.23
N ASP A 74 -26.60 -12.72 -3.83
CA ASP A 74 -26.64 -11.38 -4.40
C ASP A 74 -25.32 -10.62 -4.17
N TYR A 75 -25.22 -9.41 -4.73
CA TYR A 75 -24.03 -8.55 -4.60
C TYR A 75 -23.75 -8.15 -3.14
N GLU A 76 -24.80 -7.90 -2.34
CA GLU A 76 -24.66 -7.46 -0.94
C GLU A 76 -24.04 -8.56 -0.08
N ALA A 77 -24.56 -9.80 -0.22
CA ALA A 77 -23.96 -10.97 0.43
C ALA A 77 -22.49 -11.16 0.02
N MET A 78 -22.19 -11.00 -1.28
CA MET A 78 -20.82 -11.11 -1.78
C MET A 78 -19.91 -10.00 -1.22
N SER A 79 -20.43 -8.79 -1.09
CA SER A 79 -19.72 -7.65 -0.50
C SER A 79 -19.38 -7.88 0.99
N LEU A 80 -20.32 -8.40 1.77
CA LEU A 80 -20.09 -8.77 3.17
C LEU A 80 -19.05 -9.90 3.30
N LEU A 81 -19.19 -10.95 2.49
CA LEU A 81 -18.26 -12.09 2.46
C LEU A 81 -16.83 -11.60 2.12
N THR A 82 -16.71 -10.69 1.16
CA THR A 82 -15.43 -10.11 0.75
C THR A 82 -14.76 -9.36 1.90
N HIS A 83 -15.50 -8.49 2.59
CA HIS A 83 -15.02 -7.78 3.77
C HIS A 83 -14.58 -8.73 4.90
N HIS A 84 -15.43 -9.70 5.25
CA HIS A 84 -15.09 -10.69 6.28
C HIS A 84 -13.84 -11.51 5.91
N THR A 85 -13.72 -11.89 4.64
CA THR A 85 -12.55 -12.64 4.17
C THR A 85 -11.27 -11.83 4.30
N GLY A 86 -11.29 -10.55 3.91
CA GLY A 86 -10.13 -9.68 4.07
C GLY A 86 -9.71 -9.53 5.53
N LYS A 87 -10.66 -9.27 6.44
CA LYS A 87 -10.38 -9.22 7.89
C LYS A 87 -9.82 -10.55 8.40
N LYS A 88 -10.38 -11.68 7.97
CA LYS A 88 -9.90 -13.02 8.37
C LYS A 88 -8.46 -13.27 7.91
N LEU A 89 -8.08 -12.82 6.72
CA LEU A 89 -6.69 -12.88 6.22
C LEU A 89 -5.76 -12.00 7.06
N TRP A 90 -6.15 -10.76 7.35
CA TRP A 90 -5.38 -9.84 8.18
C TRP A 90 -5.11 -10.42 9.56
N GLU A 91 -6.16 -10.88 10.26
CA GLU A 91 -6.04 -11.48 11.57
C GLU A 91 -5.24 -12.80 11.56
N ALA A 92 -5.33 -13.60 10.49
CA ALA A 92 -4.51 -14.80 10.36
C ALA A 92 -3.02 -14.45 10.19
N ALA A 93 -2.70 -13.41 9.41
CA ALA A 93 -1.32 -12.95 9.24
C ALA A 93 -0.73 -12.40 10.54
N LYS A 94 -1.47 -11.58 11.27
CA LYS A 94 -1.07 -11.08 12.60
C LYS A 94 -0.77 -12.23 13.57
N ARG A 95 -1.68 -13.20 13.69
CA ARG A 95 -1.45 -14.39 14.55
C ARG A 95 -0.22 -15.18 14.14
N THR A 96 0.00 -15.33 12.83
CA THR A 96 1.18 -16.04 12.31
C THR A 96 2.47 -15.35 12.75
N VAL A 97 2.51 -14.02 12.68
CA VAL A 97 3.68 -13.25 13.13
C VAL A 97 3.82 -13.26 14.66
N ALA A 98 2.76 -12.95 15.40
CA ALA A 98 2.82 -12.73 16.84
C ALA A 98 2.90 -14.03 17.66
N GLU A 99 2.11 -15.06 17.28
CA GLU A 99 1.96 -16.29 18.08
C GLU A 99 2.85 -17.42 17.58
N GLN A 100 3.05 -17.50 16.26
CA GLN A 100 3.84 -18.57 15.63
C GLN A 100 5.28 -18.15 15.33
N ALA A 101 5.61 -16.88 15.54
CA ALA A 101 6.91 -16.27 15.24
C ALA A 101 7.37 -16.48 13.78
N ILE A 102 6.41 -16.62 12.85
CA ILE A 102 6.69 -16.73 11.42
C ILE A 102 6.57 -15.34 10.82
N LEU A 103 7.70 -14.67 10.66
CA LEU A 103 7.79 -13.32 10.13
C LEU A 103 7.75 -13.35 8.60
N ASP A 104 6.53 -13.46 8.04
CA ASP A 104 6.31 -13.62 6.60
C ASP A 104 5.05 -12.85 6.15
N ASP A 105 5.24 -11.69 5.53
CA ASP A 105 4.19 -10.85 4.95
C ASP A 105 3.73 -11.34 3.57
N ARG A 106 4.55 -12.18 2.90
CA ARG A 106 4.31 -12.66 1.54
C ARG A 106 3.03 -13.48 1.44
N SER A 107 2.78 -14.34 2.44
CA SER A 107 1.59 -15.21 2.41
C SER A 107 0.29 -14.41 2.47
N LEU A 108 0.24 -13.29 3.20
CA LEU A 108 -0.89 -12.36 3.19
C LEU A 108 -1.05 -11.72 1.81
N TYR A 109 0.03 -11.17 1.27
CA TYR A 109 0.04 -10.50 -0.04
C TYR A 109 -0.46 -11.44 -1.15
N TRP A 110 0.11 -12.64 -1.27
CA TRP A 110 -0.24 -13.59 -2.33
C TRP A 110 -1.63 -14.21 -2.17
N SER A 111 -2.11 -14.40 -0.93
CA SER A 111 -3.48 -14.86 -0.67
C SER A 111 -4.51 -13.80 -1.07
N ARG A 112 -4.25 -12.52 -0.75
CA ARG A 112 -5.05 -11.40 -1.22
C ARG A 112 -5.11 -11.37 -2.74
N LEU A 113 -3.96 -11.41 -3.44
CA LEU A 113 -3.92 -11.42 -4.90
C LEU A 113 -4.63 -12.63 -5.51
N SER A 114 -4.57 -13.79 -4.87
CA SER A 114 -5.30 -14.99 -5.32
C SER A 114 -6.81 -14.78 -5.29
N LEU A 115 -7.32 -14.02 -4.32
CA LEU A 115 -8.74 -13.69 -4.19
C LEU A 115 -9.14 -12.52 -5.10
N THR A 116 -8.29 -11.49 -5.27
CA THR A 116 -8.58 -10.41 -6.22
C THR A 116 -8.63 -10.93 -7.65
N ALA A 117 -7.69 -11.80 -8.03
CA ALA A 117 -7.70 -12.50 -9.32
C ALA A 117 -8.98 -13.30 -9.53
N TYR A 118 -9.44 -14.00 -8.48
CA TYR A 118 -10.68 -14.76 -8.54
C TYR A 118 -11.91 -13.86 -8.73
N LEU A 119 -12.03 -12.80 -7.94
CA LEU A 119 -13.12 -11.81 -8.06
C LEU A 119 -13.12 -11.13 -9.44
N ARG A 120 -11.95 -10.93 -10.02
CA ARG A 120 -11.75 -10.28 -11.32
C ARG A 120 -12.16 -11.15 -12.49
N ALA A 121 -11.71 -12.40 -12.51
CA ALA A 121 -11.76 -13.26 -13.69
C ALA A 121 -12.84 -14.34 -13.66
N SER A 122 -13.41 -14.68 -12.49
CA SER A 122 -14.40 -15.75 -12.40
C SER A 122 -15.80 -15.29 -12.81
N GLU A 123 -16.57 -16.23 -13.34
CA GLU A 123 -18.00 -16.09 -13.52
C GLU A 123 -18.71 -16.51 -12.24
N PHE A 124 -19.68 -15.72 -11.80
CA PHE A 124 -20.49 -16.02 -10.61
C PHE A 124 -21.94 -16.18 -10.99
N ALA A 125 -22.69 -16.92 -10.18
CA ALA A 125 -24.14 -17.05 -10.33
C ALA A 125 -24.84 -15.67 -10.25
N VAL A 126 -24.31 -14.77 -9.44
CA VAL A 126 -24.71 -13.36 -9.39
C VAL A 126 -24.01 -12.60 -10.52
N PRO A 127 -24.74 -12.05 -11.49
CA PRO A 127 -24.11 -11.25 -12.54
C PRO A 127 -23.54 -9.95 -11.96
N LEU A 128 -22.23 -9.75 -12.10
CA LEU A 128 -21.51 -8.58 -11.61
C LEU A 128 -21.12 -7.68 -12.78
N SER A 129 -21.41 -6.38 -12.67
CA SER A 129 -20.80 -5.37 -13.53
C SER A 129 -19.30 -5.18 -13.20
N SER A 130 -18.54 -4.60 -14.12
CA SER A 130 -17.12 -4.28 -13.88
C SER A 130 -16.93 -3.38 -12.65
N ASN A 131 -17.79 -2.39 -12.45
CA ASN A 131 -17.73 -1.51 -11.27
C ASN A 131 -17.99 -2.27 -9.96
N GLN A 132 -18.93 -3.20 -9.95
CA GLN A 132 -19.18 -4.06 -8.79
C GLN A 132 -17.98 -4.94 -8.47
N ARG A 133 -17.32 -5.51 -9.49
CA ARG A 133 -16.09 -6.29 -9.30
C ARG A 133 -14.96 -5.44 -8.71
N ILE A 134 -14.76 -4.24 -9.23
CA ILE A 134 -13.78 -3.28 -8.70
C ILE A 134 -14.08 -2.99 -7.23
N SER A 135 -15.33 -2.68 -6.88
CA SER A 135 -15.71 -2.38 -5.49
C SER A 135 -15.52 -3.57 -4.55
N LEU A 136 -15.74 -4.82 -5.01
CA LEU A 136 -15.44 -6.02 -4.22
C LEU A 136 -13.92 -6.17 -4.00
N ILE A 137 -13.11 -5.95 -5.03
CA ILE A 137 -11.65 -6.00 -4.97
C ILE A 137 -11.13 -4.95 -3.99
N GLU A 138 -11.56 -3.69 -4.11
CA GLU A 138 -11.19 -2.59 -3.19
C GLU A 138 -11.55 -2.92 -1.75
N ARG A 139 -12.74 -3.48 -1.52
CA ARG A 139 -13.17 -3.91 -0.18
C ARG A 139 -12.29 -5.01 0.39
N LEU A 140 -11.92 -6.02 -0.41
CA LEU A 140 -11.00 -7.07 0.00
C LEU A 140 -9.61 -6.49 0.32
N GLU A 141 -9.09 -5.63 -0.53
CA GLU A 141 -7.79 -4.99 -0.33
C GLU A 141 -7.76 -4.15 0.95
N ASN A 142 -8.75 -3.30 1.18
CA ASN A 142 -8.85 -2.48 2.37
C ASN A 142 -8.89 -3.32 3.65
N SER A 143 -9.77 -4.32 3.70
CA SER A 143 -9.94 -5.16 4.89
C SER A 143 -8.74 -6.09 5.14
N SER A 144 -8.07 -6.58 4.10
CA SER A 144 -6.88 -7.43 4.23
C SER A 144 -5.56 -6.67 4.42
N ARG A 145 -5.60 -5.33 4.42
CA ARG A 145 -4.46 -4.45 4.71
C ARG A 145 -4.55 -3.79 6.10
N GLY A 146 -5.51 -4.18 6.93
CA GLY A 146 -5.72 -3.61 8.26
C GLY A 146 -6.45 -2.28 8.29
N ARG A 147 -6.79 -1.67 7.13
CA ARG A 147 -7.36 -0.32 7.06
C ARG A 147 -8.73 -0.21 7.71
N ASP A 148 -9.58 -1.21 7.51
CA ASP A 148 -10.94 -1.28 8.07
C ASP A 148 -10.94 -1.79 9.53
N SER A 149 -9.77 -2.05 10.11
CA SER A 149 -9.60 -2.57 11.47
C SER A 149 -9.01 -1.55 12.43
N ILE A 150 -8.67 -0.34 11.95
CA ILE A 150 -8.10 0.72 12.79
C ILE A 150 -9.18 1.24 13.74
N GLU A 151 -9.09 0.82 14.99
CA GLU A 151 -9.99 1.24 16.06
C GLU A 151 -9.19 1.36 17.36
N PHE A 152 -8.99 2.58 17.82
CA PHE A 152 -8.28 2.84 19.07
C PHE A 152 -9.22 2.78 20.25
N THR A 153 -8.77 2.13 21.33
CA THR A 153 -9.52 2.06 22.59
C THR A 153 -9.70 3.45 23.20
N ALA A 154 -10.90 3.71 23.73
CA ALA A 154 -11.15 4.93 24.48
C ALA A 154 -10.40 4.88 25.82
N GLY A 155 -9.63 5.94 26.15
CA GLY A 155 -8.93 6.01 27.42
C GLY A 155 -7.66 6.88 27.39
N ALA A 156 -6.83 6.72 28.43
CA ALA A 156 -5.70 7.60 28.72
C ALA A 156 -4.38 7.22 27.99
N VAL A 157 -4.33 6.11 27.28
CA VAL A 157 -3.14 5.70 26.54
C VAL A 157 -2.96 6.54 25.26
N LYS A 158 -1.72 6.77 24.88
CA LYS A 158 -1.39 7.40 23.60
C LYS A 158 -1.77 6.48 22.44
N LYS A 159 -1.96 7.04 21.25
CA LYS A 159 -2.44 6.36 20.06
C LYS A 159 -1.48 6.60 18.91
N ILE A 160 -0.89 5.54 18.40
CA ILE A 160 0.12 5.61 17.34
C ILE A 160 -0.36 4.84 16.13
N LEU A 161 -0.40 5.52 14.98
CA LEU A 161 -0.56 4.85 13.69
C LEU A 161 0.83 4.51 13.12
N VAL A 162 1.03 3.23 12.77
CA VAL A 162 2.24 2.79 12.06
C VAL A 162 1.81 2.22 10.70
N THR A 163 2.51 2.59 9.62
CA THR A 163 2.20 2.06 8.29
C THR A 163 3.38 1.31 7.71
N GLY A 164 3.09 0.24 6.98
CA GLY A 164 4.06 -0.50 6.18
C GLY A 164 3.65 -0.55 4.71
N PHE A 165 4.42 -1.29 3.92
CA PHE A 165 4.17 -1.54 2.51
C PHE A 165 4.12 -3.02 2.19
N ASP A 166 3.41 -3.37 1.13
CA ASP A 166 3.46 -4.69 0.51
C ASP A 166 4.87 -5.04 -0.02
N PRO A 167 5.15 -6.32 -0.23
CA PRO A 167 6.30 -6.77 -1.01
C PRO A 167 6.37 -6.09 -2.39
N PHE A 168 7.58 -5.81 -2.87
CA PHE A 168 7.82 -5.19 -4.16
C PHE A 168 9.11 -5.73 -4.80
N LEU A 169 9.46 -5.29 -6.01
CA LEU A 169 10.56 -5.85 -6.83
C LEU A 169 10.34 -7.31 -7.27
N LEU A 170 9.08 -7.75 -7.36
CA LEU A 170 8.67 -9.14 -7.52
C LEU A 170 9.03 -9.75 -8.90
N ASP A 171 9.33 -8.93 -9.91
CA ASP A 171 9.84 -9.42 -11.18
C ASP A 171 11.30 -9.94 -11.06
N LYS A 172 12.08 -9.35 -10.16
CA LYS A 172 13.45 -9.77 -9.85
C LYS A 172 13.47 -10.90 -8.82
N HIS A 173 12.71 -10.73 -7.75
CA HIS A 173 12.67 -11.60 -6.58
C HIS A 173 11.22 -11.91 -6.22
N ILE A 174 10.69 -13.00 -6.79
CA ILE A 174 9.28 -13.38 -6.57
C ILE A 174 8.98 -13.71 -5.10
N ASP A 175 10.00 -14.06 -4.34
CA ASP A 175 9.99 -14.37 -2.92
C ASP A 175 10.35 -13.18 -2.01
N GLN A 176 10.37 -11.96 -2.56
CA GLN A 176 10.70 -10.77 -1.78
C GLN A 176 9.67 -10.54 -0.66
N SER A 177 10.15 -10.30 0.55
CA SER A 177 9.41 -9.81 1.71
C SER A 177 9.69 -8.32 1.91
N ASN A 178 8.78 -7.61 2.59
CA ASN A 178 9.00 -6.23 2.96
C ASN A 178 9.05 -6.09 4.49
N PRO A 179 10.21 -5.69 5.08
CA PRO A 179 10.33 -5.54 6.53
C PRO A 179 9.26 -4.61 7.13
N SER A 180 8.84 -3.58 6.41
CA SER A 180 7.82 -2.66 6.90
C SER A 180 6.43 -3.29 7.00
N GLY A 181 6.11 -4.23 6.11
CA GLY A 181 4.89 -5.05 6.21
C GLY A 181 4.91 -5.95 7.45
N ILE A 182 6.07 -6.55 7.75
CA ILE A 182 6.27 -7.34 8.99
C ILE A 182 6.12 -6.46 10.22
N VAL A 183 6.70 -5.27 10.24
CA VAL A 183 6.54 -4.31 11.34
C VAL A 183 5.07 -3.99 11.58
N ALA A 184 4.31 -3.73 10.53
CA ALA A 184 2.88 -3.48 10.64
C ALA A 184 2.13 -4.68 11.22
N LEU A 185 2.34 -5.89 10.70
CA LEU A 185 1.70 -7.11 11.22
C LEU A 185 2.05 -7.41 12.68
N ASN A 186 3.32 -7.16 13.06
CA ASN A 186 3.80 -7.42 14.41
C ASN A 186 3.24 -6.44 15.43
N LEU A 187 3.07 -5.17 15.07
CA LEU A 187 2.68 -4.11 16.00
C LEU A 187 1.16 -3.90 16.11
N ASP A 188 0.37 -4.40 15.16
CA ASP A 188 -1.06 -4.12 15.11
C ASP A 188 -1.82 -4.62 16.34
N GLY A 189 -2.49 -3.71 17.04
CA GLY A 189 -3.23 -3.96 18.26
C GLY A 189 -2.37 -4.10 19.51
N GLN A 190 -1.03 -3.92 19.44
CA GLN A 190 -0.17 -3.97 20.61
C GLN A 190 -0.25 -2.69 21.44
N THR A 191 -0.04 -2.83 22.76
CA THR A 191 0.22 -1.71 23.66
C THR A 191 1.70 -1.78 24.09
N LEU A 192 2.45 -0.74 23.70
CA LEU A 192 3.83 -0.58 24.12
C LEU A 192 3.92 0.33 25.35
N THR A 193 4.86 0.02 26.26
CA THR A 193 5.07 0.78 27.49
C THR A 193 6.54 1.18 27.62
N TYR A 194 6.81 2.43 27.99
CA TYR A 194 8.10 2.93 28.35
C TYR A 194 8.01 3.83 29.60
N GLY A 195 8.63 3.40 30.69
CA GLY A 195 8.45 4.06 31.99
C GLY A 195 6.99 4.00 32.46
N GLN A 196 6.38 5.16 32.66
CA GLN A 196 4.97 5.30 33.02
C GLN A 196 4.04 5.61 31.81
N ALA A 197 4.62 5.84 30.65
CA ALA A 197 3.88 6.12 29.43
C ALA A 197 3.53 4.83 28.68
N SER A 198 2.37 4.79 28.07
CA SER A 198 1.94 3.68 27.19
C SER A 198 1.22 4.19 25.96
N ALA A 199 1.34 3.44 24.88
CA ALA A 199 0.67 3.75 23.63
C ALA A 199 0.07 2.48 23.00
N GLU A 200 -1.16 2.59 22.51
CA GLU A 200 -1.79 1.61 21.64
C GLU A 200 -1.35 1.86 20.21
N ILE A 201 -0.95 0.78 19.51
CA ILE A 201 -0.51 0.83 18.12
C ILE A 201 -1.59 0.21 17.25
N GLN A 202 -2.00 0.95 16.23
CA GLN A 202 -2.83 0.43 15.13
C GLN A 202 -2.04 0.58 13.83
N THR A 203 -2.24 -0.35 12.91
CA THR A 203 -1.40 -0.36 11.70
C THR A 203 -2.19 -0.58 10.42
N ALA A 204 -1.56 -0.22 9.29
CA ALA A 204 -2.04 -0.58 7.96
C ALA A 204 -0.87 -0.81 7.00
N ILE A 205 -1.10 -1.63 5.98
CA ILE A 205 -0.16 -1.86 4.88
C ILE A 205 -0.65 -1.13 3.64
N PHE A 206 0.25 -0.41 2.95
CA PHE A 206 -0.04 0.27 1.69
C PHE A 206 0.40 -0.55 0.48
N PRO A 207 -0.33 -0.49 -0.64
CA PRO A 207 0.11 -1.06 -1.90
C PRO A 207 1.32 -0.30 -2.47
N VAL A 208 2.14 -0.99 -3.24
CA VAL A 208 3.24 -0.35 -3.99
C VAL A 208 2.74 -0.09 -5.42
N ARG A 209 1.81 0.86 -5.55
CA ARG A 209 1.16 1.24 -6.82
C ARG A 209 0.95 2.75 -6.89
N PHE A 210 1.46 3.39 -7.95
CA PHE A 210 1.35 4.85 -8.14
C PHE A 210 -0.10 5.30 -8.31
N GLU A 211 -0.92 4.48 -8.99
CA GLU A 211 -2.33 4.78 -9.24
C GLU A 211 -3.13 4.92 -7.95
N ASP A 212 -2.91 4.03 -6.97
CA ASP A 212 -3.60 4.06 -5.68
C ASP A 212 -3.26 5.34 -4.90
N PHE A 213 -1.99 5.75 -4.94
CA PHE A 213 -1.57 7.00 -4.33
C PHE A 213 -2.20 8.21 -5.05
N ASP A 214 -2.25 8.20 -6.38
CA ASP A 214 -2.90 9.25 -7.17
C ASP A 214 -4.43 9.31 -6.93
N ALA A 215 -5.06 8.17 -6.58
CA ALA A 215 -6.45 8.08 -6.15
C ALA A 215 -6.68 8.50 -4.69
N GLY A 216 -5.63 8.90 -3.95
CA GLY A 216 -5.73 9.43 -2.59
C GLY A 216 -5.78 8.38 -1.50
N GLU A 217 -5.18 7.22 -1.71
CA GLU A 217 -5.13 6.10 -0.75
C GLU A 217 -4.58 6.53 0.63
N VAL A 218 -3.56 7.40 0.64
CA VAL A 218 -2.96 7.92 1.89
C VAL A 218 -3.93 8.86 2.60
N GLU A 219 -4.55 9.76 1.86
CA GLU A 219 -5.51 10.72 2.39
C GLU A 219 -6.75 10.02 2.95
N GLN A 220 -7.26 9.01 2.26
CA GLN A 220 -8.44 8.24 2.72
C GLN A 220 -8.23 7.58 4.07
N LEU A 221 -7.00 7.12 4.38
CA LEU A 221 -6.68 6.51 5.66
C LEU A 221 -6.35 7.56 6.73
N ILE A 222 -5.44 8.48 6.44
CA ILE A 222 -4.81 9.34 7.46
C ILE A 222 -5.66 10.58 7.77
N GLU A 223 -6.31 11.17 6.77
CA GLU A 223 -7.04 12.42 6.96
C GLU A 223 -8.20 12.31 7.99
N PRO A 224 -9.04 11.25 7.99
CA PRO A 224 -10.08 11.09 9.02
C PRO A 224 -9.50 11.00 10.44
N LEU A 225 -8.41 10.25 10.64
CA LEU A 225 -7.78 10.09 11.95
C LEU A 225 -7.24 11.42 12.50
N LEU A 226 -6.63 12.22 11.63
CA LEU A 226 -6.14 13.56 12.00
C LEU A 226 -7.28 14.54 12.26
N LYS A 227 -8.32 14.56 11.41
CA LYS A 227 -9.49 15.43 11.59
C LYS A 227 -10.21 15.19 12.92
N THR A 228 -10.33 13.94 13.32
CA THR A 228 -11.03 13.55 14.54
C THR A 228 -10.10 13.40 15.76
N ARG A 229 -8.82 13.72 15.60
CA ARG A 229 -7.78 13.64 16.65
C ARG A 229 -7.71 12.26 17.31
N GLN A 230 -7.75 11.23 16.48
CA GLN A 230 -7.67 9.84 16.94
C GLN A 230 -6.25 9.29 17.06
N VAL A 231 -5.24 10.08 16.74
CA VAL A 231 -3.83 9.68 16.81
C VAL A 231 -2.99 10.77 17.48
N ASP A 232 -1.98 10.35 18.24
CA ASP A 232 -1.02 11.21 18.93
C ASP A 232 0.36 11.18 18.23
N MET A 233 0.63 10.19 17.38
CA MET A 233 1.84 10.10 16.52
C MET A 233 1.53 9.26 15.28
N ILE A 234 2.18 9.59 14.15
CA ILE A 234 2.12 8.79 12.92
C ILE A 234 3.54 8.47 12.45
N VAL A 235 3.83 7.18 12.30
CA VAL A 235 5.11 6.68 11.82
C VAL A 235 4.89 5.90 10.53
N THR A 236 5.41 6.38 9.42
CA THR A 236 5.44 5.63 8.18
C THR A 236 6.75 4.83 8.09
N VAL A 237 6.68 3.57 7.67
CA VAL A 237 7.85 2.69 7.61
C VAL A 237 7.96 2.11 6.19
N SER A 238 9.17 2.03 5.66
CA SER A 238 9.44 1.38 4.37
C SER A 238 10.82 0.73 4.33
N MET A 239 11.04 -0.15 3.36
CA MET A 239 12.35 -0.77 3.14
C MET A 239 13.31 0.23 2.48
N GLY A 240 14.46 0.45 3.11
CA GLY A 240 15.49 1.40 2.73
C GLY A 240 16.77 0.74 2.17
N ARG A 241 17.91 1.06 2.77
CA ARG A 241 19.25 0.67 2.29
C ARG A 241 19.97 -0.31 3.23
N THR A 242 21.02 0.13 3.91
CA THR A 242 21.89 -0.74 4.71
C THR A 242 21.49 -0.75 6.18
N ASP A 243 21.25 0.42 6.73
CA ASP A 243 20.91 0.67 8.13
C ASP A 243 19.54 1.33 8.23
N PHE A 244 19.10 1.63 9.43
CA PHE A 244 17.92 2.48 9.62
C PHE A 244 18.27 3.93 9.31
N ASP A 245 17.36 4.57 8.58
CA ASP A 245 17.39 6.01 8.36
C ASP A 245 16.12 6.63 8.98
N LEU A 246 16.30 7.55 9.93
CA LEU A 246 15.27 8.46 10.40
C LEU A 246 15.29 9.69 9.48
N GLU A 247 14.28 9.80 8.66
CA GLU A 247 14.22 10.82 7.61
C GLU A 247 13.80 12.18 8.17
N HIS A 248 14.25 13.29 7.53
CA HIS A 248 13.89 14.64 7.97
C HIS A 248 13.08 15.45 6.98
N PHE A 249 13.40 15.39 5.69
CA PHE A 249 12.83 16.29 4.70
C PHE A 249 12.18 15.52 3.54
N PRO A 250 10.89 15.19 3.61
CA PRO A 250 10.21 14.59 2.46
C PRO A 250 10.04 15.63 1.34
N GLY A 251 10.30 15.20 0.12
CA GLY A 251 10.13 15.99 -1.08
C GLY A 251 8.78 15.76 -1.75
N ARG A 252 8.25 16.82 -2.39
CA ARG A 252 6.93 16.81 -3.04
C ARG A 252 6.86 15.92 -4.29
N ARG A 253 8.00 15.60 -4.92
CA ARG A 253 8.06 15.07 -6.27
C ARG A 253 8.49 13.62 -6.34
N ARG A 254 8.04 12.92 -7.38
CA ARG A 254 8.51 11.60 -7.81
C ARG A 254 9.66 11.75 -8.79
N SER A 255 10.73 10.99 -8.61
CA SER A 255 11.88 10.97 -9.52
C SER A 255 12.48 9.58 -9.70
N SER A 256 11.84 8.56 -9.13
CA SER A 256 12.36 7.19 -9.21
C SER A 256 12.20 6.61 -10.62
N GLY A 257 13.28 6.02 -11.13
CA GLY A 257 13.27 5.21 -12.35
C GLY A 257 12.82 3.76 -12.13
N SER A 258 12.40 3.38 -10.92
CA SER A 258 11.85 2.05 -10.64
C SER A 258 10.35 2.02 -10.91
N PRO A 259 9.82 0.97 -11.56
CA PRO A 259 8.39 0.77 -11.70
C PRO A 259 7.76 0.35 -10.37
N ASP A 260 6.45 0.47 -10.28
CA ASP A 260 5.63 -0.08 -9.21
C ASP A 260 5.30 -1.57 -9.43
N ASN A 261 4.45 -2.15 -8.59
CA ASN A 261 4.05 -3.56 -8.69
C ASN A 261 3.20 -3.88 -9.92
N LEU A 262 2.60 -2.88 -10.57
CA LEU A 262 1.91 -3.03 -11.85
C LEU A 262 2.82 -2.78 -13.06
N ASN A 263 4.14 -2.63 -12.84
CA ASN A 263 5.13 -2.26 -13.85
C ASN A 263 4.89 -0.87 -14.47
N VAL A 264 4.22 0.01 -13.73
CA VAL A 264 4.02 1.41 -14.11
C VAL A 264 5.15 2.26 -13.57
N TYR A 265 5.71 3.13 -14.39
CA TYR A 265 6.72 4.11 -13.99
C TYR A 265 6.07 5.40 -13.51
N SER A 266 6.71 6.09 -12.59
CA SER A 266 6.21 7.35 -12.00
C SER A 266 5.99 8.47 -13.04
N GLY A 267 6.67 8.37 -14.17
CA GLY A 267 6.67 9.39 -15.23
C GLY A 267 7.56 10.61 -14.90
N GLY A 268 8.31 10.56 -13.78
CA GLY A 268 9.33 11.53 -13.41
C GLY A 268 10.71 10.88 -13.33
N ASP A 269 11.75 11.68 -13.49
CA ASP A 269 13.16 11.31 -13.33
C ASP A 269 13.93 12.43 -12.61
N GLU A 270 15.23 12.23 -12.42
CA GLU A 270 16.06 13.20 -11.68
C GLU A 270 16.20 14.55 -12.39
N THR A 271 16.01 14.60 -13.69
CA THR A 271 16.10 15.83 -14.48
C THR A 271 14.74 16.52 -14.64
N LYS A 272 13.65 15.74 -14.57
CA LYS A 272 12.26 16.18 -14.68
C LYS A 272 11.39 15.51 -13.61
N PRO A 273 11.58 15.85 -12.33
CA PRO A 273 10.80 15.27 -11.26
C PRO A 273 9.33 15.71 -11.36
N LYS A 274 8.41 14.74 -11.21
CA LYS A 274 6.97 14.93 -11.42
C LYS A 274 6.25 15.13 -10.10
N ILE A 275 5.36 16.12 -10.04
CA ILE A 275 4.44 16.27 -8.91
C ILE A 275 3.36 15.18 -9.01
N PRO A 276 3.11 14.39 -7.94
CA PRO A 276 2.06 13.40 -7.87
C PRO A 276 0.67 14.01 -8.00
N LEU A 277 -0.31 13.19 -8.30
CA LEU A 277 -1.71 13.58 -8.33
C LEU A 277 -2.43 13.23 -7.02
N LEU A 278 -3.54 13.90 -6.79
CA LEU A 278 -4.55 13.56 -5.80
C LEU A 278 -5.92 13.72 -6.47
N ASN A 279 -6.60 12.62 -6.74
CA ASN A 279 -7.90 12.62 -7.42
C ASN A 279 -7.90 13.43 -8.73
N GLY A 280 -6.86 13.26 -9.54
CA GLY A 280 -6.72 13.91 -10.85
C GLY A 280 -6.14 15.33 -10.84
N ALA A 281 -5.95 15.95 -9.67
CA ALA A 281 -5.28 17.25 -9.53
C ALA A 281 -3.86 17.09 -8.98
N VAL A 282 -2.94 17.98 -9.34
CA VAL A 282 -1.59 17.96 -8.72
C VAL A 282 -1.66 18.27 -7.23
N ILE A 283 -0.85 17.57 -6.43
CA ILE A 283 -0.79 17.83 -4.99
C ILE A 283 -0.23 19.23 -4.76
N GLU A 284 -0.97 20.05 -4.02
CA GLU A 284 -0.51 21.36 -3.59
C GLU A 284 0.35 21.26 -2.33
N GLY A 285 1.29 22.17 -2.18
CA GLY A 285 2.17 22.27 -1.01
C GLY A 285 3.58 22.76 -1.38
N PRO A 286 4.44 22.98 -0.38
CA PRO A 286 5.85 23.36 -0.58
C PRO A 286 6.64 22.18 -1.19
N GLU A 287 7.80 22.49 -1.76
CA GLU A 287 8.66 21.46 -2.38
C GLU A 287 9.23 20.47 -1.33
N PHE A 288 9.49 20.96 -0.12
CA PHE A 288 9.93 20.15 1.01
C PHE A 288 9.10 20.47 2.25
N LEU A 289 8.94 19.47 3.10
CA LEU A 289 8.38 19.59 4.44
C LEU A 289 9.39 19.04 5.45
N GLU A 290 9.13 19.21 6.74
CA GLU A 290 10.00 18.70 7.80
C GLU A 290 9.22 17.75 8.71
N PHE A 291 9.82 16.63 9.04
CA PHE A 291 9.30 15.68 10.01
C PHE A 291 9.57 16.12 11.44
N SER A 292 8.81 15.55 12.37
CA SER A 292 8.86 15.92 13.78
C SER A 292 8.87 14.72 14.73
N LEU A 293 9.35 13.55 14.29
CA LEU A 293 9.52 12.40 15.17
C LEU A 293 10.50 12.69 16.31
N PRO A 294 10.35 12.05 17.46
CA PRO A 294 11.28 12.18 18.58
C PRO A 294 12.60 11.42 18.30
N TYR A 295 13.39 11.93 17.36
CA TYR A 295 14.60 11.28 16.83
C TYR A 295 15.61 10.89 17.91
N ARG A 296 15.84 11.78 18.89
CA ARG A 296 16.79 11.54 19.98
C ARG A 296 16.37 10.37 20.84
N ALA A 297 15.08 10.29 21.19
CA ALA A 297 14.55 9.16 21.94
C ALA A 297 14.69 7.87 21.13
N MET A 298 14.35 7.89 19.84
CA MET A 298 14.49 6.73 18.96
C MET A 298 15.93 6.23 18.81
N GLN A 299 16.90 7.14 18.74
CA GLN A 299 18.32 6.80 18.66
C GLN A 299 18.90 6.29 19.98
N GLN A 300 18.28 6.62 21.12
CA GLN A 300 18.71 6.16 22.44
C GLN A 300 18.74 4.63 22.57
N VAL A 301 17.90 3.92 21.81
CA VAL A 301 17.86 2.45 21.73
C VAL A 301 19.27 1.86 21.54
N ILE A 302 20.06 2.40 20.62
CA ILE A 302 21.41 1.90 20.33
C ILE A 302 22.37 2.23 21.47
N LEU A 303 22.22 3.39 22.10
CA LEU A 303 23.09 3.82 23.20
C LEU A 303 22.89 2.96 24.44
N ASP A 304 21.63 2.67 24.78
CA ASP A 304 21.28 1.83 25.92
C ASP A 304 21.72 0.38 25.71
N ALA A 305 21.51 -0.19 24.53
CA ALA A 305 21.97 -1.52 24.17
C ALA A 305 23.50 -1.69 24.30
N LYS A 306 24.28 -0.68 23.90
CA LYS A 306 25.73 -0.68 24.07
C LYS A 306 26.15 -0.61 25.53
N GLN A 307 25.40 0.11 26.39
CA GLN A 307 25.66 0.16 27.82
C GLN A 307 25.35 -1.18 28.52
N ASP A 308 24.27 -1.85 28.15
CA ASP A 308 23.85 -3.13 28.72
C ASP A 308 24.77 -4.27 28.29
N ALA A 309 25.24 -4.29 27.05
CA ALA A 309 26.28 -5.23 26.59
C ALA A 309 27.56 -5.14 27.42
N ASN A 310 27.94 -3.93 27.87
CA ASN A 310 29.09 -3.71 28.75
C ASN A 310 28.85 -4.19 30.19
N LYS A 311 27.60 -4.45 30.62
CA LYS A 311 27.25 -4.90 31.98
C LYS A 311 27.07 -6.42 32.11
N GLN A 312 27.35 -7.21 31.07
CA GLN A 312 27.22 -8.67 31.05
C GLN A 312 25.82 -9.25 31.38
N GLN A 313 24.76 -8.52 31.11
CA GLN A 313 23.40 -9.01 31.23
C GLN A 313 22.78 -9.18 29.84
N GLY A 314 22.63 -10.43 29.42
CA GLY A 314 21.85 -10.91 28.28
C GLY A 314 21.88 -10.02 27.04
N GLU A 315 22.68 -10.35 26.04
CA GLU A 315 22.99 -9.58 24.83
C GLU A 315 21.74 -9.30 23.98
N VAL A 316 21.14 -8.12 24.13
CA VAL A 316 20.27 -7.58 23.07
C VAL A 316 21.16 -6.85 22.09
N THR A 317 21.53 -7.52 21.01
CA THR A 317 22.36 -6.92 19.95
C THR A 317 21.45 -6.23 18.95
N TYR A 318 21.57 -4.93 18.81
CA TYR A 318 20.99 -4.17 17.68
C TYR A 318 22.10 -3.96 16.64
N PRO A 319 22.16 -4.81 15.59
CA PRO A 319 23.29 -4.80 14.64
C PRO A 319 23.23 -3.60 13.68
N TYR A 320 22.07 -2.96 13.54
CA TYR A 320 21.88 -1.85 12.61
C TYR A 320 22.04 -0.51 13.32
N LEU A 321 22.71 0.43 12.66
CA LEU A 321 22.76 1.82 13.08
C LEU A 321 21.42 2.51 12.84
N ILE A 322 21.16 3.59 13.56
CA ILE A 322 20.02 4.48 13.36
C ILE A 322 20.57 5.83 12.94
N ASN A 323 20.55 6.11 11.66
CA ASN A 323 21.09 7.33 11.08
C ASN A 323 20.04 8.45 11.15
N ASP A 324 20.51 9.66 11.33
CA ASP A 324 19.75 10.91 11.16
C ASP A 324 19.93 11.35 9.69
N ASN A 325 18.98 10.99 8.81
CA ASN A 325 19.13 11.23 7.38
C ASN A 325 18.51 12.57 6.95
N ARG A 326 19.37 13.51 6.62
CA ARG A 326 19.06 14.86 6.13
C ARG A 326 19.44 15.07 4.67
N THR A 327 19.93 14.03 4.00
CA THR A 327 20.39 14.13 2.62
C THR A 327 19.20 14.26 1.66
N ILE A 328 19.19 15.34 0.90
CA ILE A 328 18.17 15.62 -0.12
C ILE A 328 18.82 15.85 -1.50
N THR A 329 18.04 15.75 -2.54
CA THR A 329 18.44 16.13 -3.90
C THR A 329 17.48 17.17 -4.46
N THR A 330 18.04 18.25 -4.99
CA THR A 330 17.32 19.30 -5.72
C THR A 330 17.80 19.33 -7.17
N LEU A 331 17.21 20.17 -8.00
CA LEU A 331 17.72 20.40 -9.37
C LEU A 331 19.16 20.97 -9.38
N ASP A 332 19.58 21.61 -8.28
CA ASP A 332 20.92 22.17 -8.14
C ASP A 332 21.96 21.18 -7.58
N GLY A 333 21.54 20.01 -7.15
CA GLY A 333 22.42 18.95 -6.65
C GLY A 333 21.96 18.27 -5.36
N THR A 334 22.82 17.38 -4.85
CA THR A 334 22.59 16.60 -3.61
C THR A 334 23.43 17.18 -2.49
N PHE A 335 22.81 17.40 -1.32
CA PHE A 335 23.48 17.88 -0.11
C PHE A 335 22.70 17.50 1.15
N GLU A 336 23.33 17.68 2.30
CA GLU A 336 22.72 17.50 3.61
C GLU A 336 22.15 18.84 4.09
N ALA A 337 20.82 18.91 4.19
CA ALA A 337 20.14 20.11 4.68
C ALA A 337 20.09 20.11 6.22
N LYS A 338 20.39 21.22 6.84
CA LYS A 338 20.32 21.38 8.30
C LYS A 338 18.94 21.81 8.76
N THR A 339 18.28 22.64 7.97
CA THR A 339 16.98 23.23 8.29
C THR A 339 16.10 23.30 7.06
N LEU A 340 14.78 23.31 7.26
CA LEU A 340 13.81 23.53 6.18
C LEU A 340 14.00 24.88 5.48
N ALA A 341 14.53 25.89 6.18
CA ALA A 341 14.77 27.23 5.62
C ALA A 341 15.77 27.22 4.46
N GLU A 342 16.76 26.32 4.49
CA GLU A 342 17.75 26.15 3.41
C GLU A 342 17.11 25.62 2.11
N LEU A 343 15.91 25.03 2.19
CA LEU A 343 15.21 24.39 1.09
C LEU A 343 14.08 25.25 0.49
N LYS A 344 13.90 26.49 0.97
CA LYS A 344 12.74 27.33 0.66
C LYS A 344 12.52 27.58 -0.84
N ASP A 345 13.60 27.79 -1.58
CA ASP A 345 13.55 28.14 -3.02
C ASP A 345 14.00 26.95 -3.91
N ALA A 346 14.25 25.78 -3.31
CA ALA A 346 14.72 24.61 -4.01
C ALA A 346 13.56 23.84 -4.65
N THR A 347 13.81 23.24 -5.82
CA THR A 347 12.89 22.27 -6.42
C THR A 347 13.30 20.86 -6.01
N ALA A 348 12.37 20.11 -5.39
CA ALA A 348 12.63 18.76 -4.96
C ALA A 348 12.85 17.79 -6.14
N VAL A 349 13.92 17.01 -6.06
CA VAL A 349 14.15 15.83 -6.89
C VAL A 349 13.97 14.60 -6.02
N ARG A 350 14.63 14.57 -4.86
CA ARG A 350 14.47 13.52 -3.84
C ARG A 350 14.39 14.17 -2.47
N GLY A 351 13.43 13.74 -1.67
CA GLY A 351 13.49 13.98 -0.24
C GLY A 351 14.55 13.10 0.42
N SER A 352 14.73 13.21 1.73
CA SER A 352 15.64 12.34 2.48
C SER A 352 15.25 10.86 2.35
N GLY A 353 13.96 10.54 2.20
CA GLY A 353 13.43 9.22 1.87
C GLY A 353 13.48 8.82 0.39
N GLY A 354 14.20 9.55 -0.46
CA GLY A 354 14.34 9.25 -1.87
C GLY A 354 13.29 9.92 -2.78
N GLY A 355 12.96 9.30 -3.91
CA GLY A 355 12.01 9.82 -4.91
C GLY A 355 10.93 8.82 -5.34
N TYR A 356 10.63 7.83 -4.50
CA TYR A 356 9.64 6.77 -4.73
C TYR A 356 8.46 6.89 -3.77
N LEU A 357 7.60 5.87 -3.67
CA LEU A 357 6.40 5.87 -2.83
C LEU A 357 6.68 6.04 -1.32
N SER A 358 7.85 5.63 -0.84
CA SER A 358 8.32 5.89 0.52
C SER A 358 8.40 7.39 0.85
N ASN A 359 9.01 8.15 -0.03
CA ASN A 359 9.05 9.61 0.10
C ASN A 359 7.66 10.23 -0.06
N GLU A 360 6.83 9.67 -0.94
CA GLU A 360 5.51 10.22 -1.20
C GLU A 360 4.52 10.01 -0.05
N ILE A 361 4.45 8.80 0.54
CA ILE A 361 3.61 8.58 1.72
C ILE A 361 4.00 9.52 2.85
N SER A 362 5.30 9.72 3.00
CA SER A 362 5.89 10.59 4.00
C SER A 362 5.50 12.05 3.79
N TYR A 363 5.63 12.55 2.56
CA TYR A 363 5.23 13.91 2.21
C TYR A 363 3.73 14.14 2.43
N ARG A 364 2.88 13.21 1.96
CA ARG A 364 1.42 13.28 2.12
C ARG A 364 1.01 13.28 3.58
N ASN A 365 1.63 12.40 4.39
CA ASN A 365 1.37 12.30 5.82
C ASN A 365 1.68 13.62 6.54
N VAL A 366 2.89 14.19 6.39
CA VAL A 366 3.24 15.43 7.09
C VAL A 366 2.44 16.63 6.57
N ARG A 367 2.09 16.65 5.27
CA ARG A 367 1.20 17.65 4.69
C ARG A 367 -0.18 17.64 5.35
N LEU A 368 -0.75 16.46 5.57
CA LEU A 368 -2.03 16.30 6.28
C LEU A 368 -1.91 16.67 7.76
N ALA A 369 -0.81 16.27 8.41
CA ALA A 369 -0.53 16.64 9.80
C ALA A 369 -0.47 18.17 9.96
N HIS A 370 0.27 18.88 9.10
CA HIS A 370 0.32 20.35 9.13
C HIS A 370 -1.05 21.00 8.92
N LYS A 371 -1.91 20.38 8.12
CA LYS A 371 -3.26 20.90 7.86
C LYS A 371 -4.21 20.74 9.05
N TYR A 372 -4.16 19.61 9.76
CA TYR A 372 -5.17 19.25 10.75
C TYR A 372 -4.66 19.23 12.19
N GLN A 373 -3.42 18.80 12.41
CA GLN A 373 -2.79 18.71 13.73
C GLN A 373 -1.28 19.06 13.62
N PRO A 374 -0.91 20.33 13.46
CA PRO A 374 0.46 20.73 13.13
C PRO A 374 1.50 20.38 14.19
N LEU A 375 1.08 20.02 15.40
CA LEU A 375 1.99 19.64 16.50
C LEU A 375 2.10 18.13 16.71
N ILE A 376 1.38 17.30 15.92
CA ILE A 376 1.47 15.85 16.05
C ILE A 376 2.84 15.38 15.55
N PRO A 377 3.61 14.61 16.34
CA PRO A 377 4.83 14.00 15.85
C PRO A 377 4.54 13.08 14.66
N THR A 378 5.24 13.32 13.57
CA THR A 378 5.08 12.52 12.35
C THR A 378 6.39 12.40 11.60
N GLY A 379 6.61 11.25 10.96
CA GLY A 379 7.81 11.06 10.16
C GLY A 379 7.93 9.67 9.56
N HIS A 380 9.14 9.35 9.11
CA HIS A 380 9.44 8.16 8.34
C HIS A 380 10.68 7.42 8.83
N ILE A 381 10.56 6.10 8.91
CA ILE A 381 11.65 5.18 9.19
C ILE A 381 11.91 4.34 7.94
N HIS A 382 13.09 4.45 7.36
CA HIS A 382 13.60 3.45 6.44
C HIS A 382 14.26 2.32 7.21
N THR A 383 13.84 1.08 6.94
CA THR A 383 14.47 -0.12 7.51
C THR A 383 15.67 -0.55 6.67
N PRO A 384 16.57 -1.36 7.22
CA PRO A 384 17.53 -2.08 6.41
C PRO A 384 16.87 -2.88 5.28
N ARG A 385 17.56 -3.00 4.15
CA ARG A 385 17.08 -3.72 2.97
C ARG A 385 17.23 -5.22 3.16
N LEU A 386 16.21 -5.96 2.72
CA LEU A 386 16.33 -7.39 2.45
C LEU A 386 16.68 -7.62 0.97
N GLU A 387 17.65 -8.46 0.71
CA GLU A 387 17.93 -8.91 -0.66
C GLU A 387 17.04 -10.09 -1.06
N ARG A 388 16.63 -10.89 -0.07
CA ARG A 388 15.71 -12.02 -0.17
C ARG A 388 15.04 -12.23 1.18
N TYR A 389 14.08 -13.13 1.26
CA TYR A 389 13.47 -13.52 2.53
C TYR A 389 14.53 -14.06 3.51
N ASP A 390 14.60 -13.47 4.70
CA ASP A 390 15.45 -13.88 5.82
C ASP A 390 14.69 -13.61 7.14
N ALA A 391 14.27 -14.68 7.80
CA ALA A 391 13.44 -14.60 9.01
C ALA A 391 14.18 -13.96 10.20
N GLU A 392 15.48 -14.24 10.36
CA GLU A 392 16.25 -13.68 11.47
C GLU A 392 16.54 -12.19 11.26
N GLN A 393 16.82 -11.80 10.02
CA GLN A 393 16.96 -10.38 9.68
C GLN A 393 15.65 -9.63 9.88
N LEU A 394 14.52 -10.20 9.45
CA LEU A 394 13.19 -9.62 9.65
C LEU A 394 12.84 -9.46 11.12
N LYS A 395 13.16 -10.46 11.95
CA LYS A 395 12.97 -10.41 13.41
C LYS A 395 13.78 -9.28 14.03
N THR A 396 15.04 -9.19 13.68
CA THR A 396 15.93 -8.14 14.16
C THR A 396 15.44 -6.74 13.78
N ILE A 397 15.04 -6.55 12.52
CA ILE A 397 14.50 -5.27 12.03
C ILE A 397 13.20 -4.93 12.77
N SER A 398 12.26 -5.88 12.85
CA SER A 398 10.97 -5.64 13.50
C SER A 398 11.13 -5.28 14.98
N ASN A 399 12.00 -6.00 15.71
CA ASN A 399 12.29 -5.71 17.11
C ASN A 399 12.90 -4.31 17.28
N GLN A 400 13.85 -3.94 16.42
CA GLN A 400 14.52 -2.63 16.53
C GLN A 400 13.56 -1.47 16.22
N VAL A 401 12.64 -1.62 15.23
CA VAL A 401 11.58 -0.62 14.99
C VAL A 401 10.63 -0.54 16.18
N THR A 402 10.24 -1.68 16.76
CA THR A 402 9.38 -1.71 17.94
C THR A 402 10.00 -0.91 19.09
N GLU A 403 11.30 -1.11 19.35
CA GLU A 403 12.01 -0.38 20.38
C GLU A 403 12.14 1.13 20.08
N MET A 404 12.41 1.51 18.81
CA MET A 404 12.42 2.93 18.43
C MET A 404 11.08 3.61 18.72
N ILE A 405 9.96 2.95 18.41
CA ILE A 405 8.61 3.47 18.68
C ILE A 405 8.36 3.48 20.20
N ARG A 406 8.78 2.45 20.93
CA ARG A 406 8.63 2.38 22.38
C ARG A 406 9.34 3.53 23.09
N TYR A 407 10.56 3.86 22.69
CA TYR A 407 11.30 5.00 23.25
C TYR A 407 10.66 6.35 22.90
N ALA A 408 10.04 6.46 21.74
CA ALA A 408 9.36 7.68 21.33
C ALA A 408 8.13 8.05 22.18
N ILE A 409 7.52 7.07 22.88
CA ILE A 409 6.26 7.26 23.63
C ILE A 409 6.38 8.33 24.73
N ILE A 410 7.54 8.54 25.31
CA ILE A 410 7.69 9.52 26.40
C ILE A 410 7.65 10.97 25.93
N GLU A 411 7.79 11.21 24.63
CA GLU A 411 7.84 12.54 24.04
C GLU A 411 6.54 12.94 23.31
N ILE A 412 5.48 12.12 23.41
CA ILE A 412 4.19 12.35 22.75
C ILE A 412 3.03 12.55 23.74
#